data_268c70547ed51949251acbedfc26991a
#
_entry.id   268c70547ed51949251acbedfc26991a
#
_cell.length_a   1.000
_cell.length_b   1.000
_cell.length_c   1.000
_cell.angle_alpha   90.00
_cell.angle_beta   90.00
_cell.angle_gamma   90.00
#
_symmetry.space_group_name_H-M   'P 1'
#
loop_
_entity.id
_entity.type
_entity.pdbx_description
1 polymer ?
#
loop_
_entity_poly.entity_id
_entity_poly.type
_entity_poly.pdbx_seq_one_letter_code
_entity_poly.pdbx_strand_id
1 'polypeptide(L)'
;MSDLVLVLNCGSSSIKFALFDAGVQPPPRKPLWNGKVDGITGPAPTFGETGVTPGPVALDTAHPYNAALQYIRTRVLARMEQGGHHITAVAHRVVHGGAKYSDPVRVDAAVLADLRSYIPLAPLHQPFALEAIAALLESNPDLPQVACFDTAFHHTLPDVEKMLPLSWDAWERGLRRYGFHGLSYEFMSVALPERYGDAARGRTIVAHLGSGASLCAMQGLESVATTMGFSALDGLMMGTRCGSLDPGAVLYLMEIEKLSLEEVGQLLYHQSGLLGLSGVSSDPRALLPLEAENAQVEAALALYV
;
A
#
# COMPACT_ATOMS: atom_id res chain seq x y z
N MET A 1 -21.95 -16.40 19.32
CA MET A 1 -20.65 -15.70 19.44
C MET A 1 -19.79 -16.17 18.28
N SER A 2 -19.21 -15.27 17.53
CA SER A 2 -18.28 -15.60 16.44
C SER A 2 -16.92 -14.98 16.72
N ASP A 3 -15.88 -15.72 16.41
CA ASP A 3 -14.51 -15.24 16.48
C ASP A 3 -14.18 -14.52 15.16
N LEU A 4 -13.69 -13.30 15.26
CA LEU A 4 -13.41 -12.45 14.09
C LEU A 4 -11.95 -12.06 14.03
N VAL A 5 -11.45 -11.91 12.79
CA VAL A 5 -10.17 -11.26 12.51
C VAL A 5 -10.45 -9.84 12.01
N LEU A 6 -9.82 -8.86 12.66
CA LEU A 6 -9.80 -7.48 12.20
C LEU A 6 -8.62 -7.29 11.24
N VAL A 7 -8.87 -6.77 10.05
CA VAL A 7 -7.84 -6.39 9.09
C VAL A 7 -7.75 -4.87 9.04
N LEU A 8 -6.55 -4.32 9.19
CA LEU A 8 -6.25 -2.89 9.11
C LEU A 8 -5.30 -2.58 7.95
N ASN A 9 -5.68 -1.60 7.15
CA ASN A 9 -4.86 -1.04 6.08
C ASN A 9 -4.74 0.47 6.31
N CYS A 10 -3.65 0.85 6.94
CA CYS A 10 -3.33 2.20 7.37
C CYS A 10 -2.46 2.89 6.32
N GLY A 11 -3.05 3.81 5.56
CA GLY A 11 -2.36 4.68 4.60
C GLY A 11 -2.24 6.11 5.11
N SER A 12 -1.47 6.95 4.42
CA SER A 12 -1.19 8.34 4.82
C SER A 12 -2.44 9.23 4.89
N SER A 13 -3.42 9.00 4.02
CA SER A 13 -4.64 9.81 3.93
C SER A 13 -5.91 9.05 4.27
N SER A 14 -5.83 7.74 4.51
CA SER A 14 -7.01 6.92 4.81
C SER A 14 -6.67 5.68 5.61
N ILE A 15 -7.61 5.25 6.46
CA ILE A 15 -7.56 3.98 7.16
C ILE A 15 -8.75 3.15 6.71
N LYS A 16 -8.49 1.96 6.20
CA LYS A 16 -9.50 0.97 5.85
C LYS A 16 -9.46 -0.16 6.85
N PHE A 17 -10.62 -0.69 7.19
CA PHE A 17 -10.72 -1.86 8.05
C PHE A 17 -11.76 -2.84 7.53
N ALA A 18 -11.61 -4.12 7.90
CA ALA A 18 -12.55 -5.16 7.57
C ALA A 18 -12.57 -6.23 8.67
N LEU A 19 -13.74 -6.84 8.90
CA LEU A 19 -13.93 -7.95 9.82
C LEU A 19 -14.27 -9.21 9.05
N PHE A 20 -13.53 -10.27 9.31
CA PHE A 20 -13.72 -11.59 8.69
C PHE A 20 -14.02 -12.63 9.77
N ASP A 21 -14.87 -13.59 9.44
CA ASP A 21 -15.16 -14.74 10.29
C ASP A 21 -13.94 -15.67 10.36
N ALA A 22 -13.39 -15.87 11.56
CA ALA A 22 -12.24 -16.74 11.79
C ALA A 22 -12.62 -18.23 11.83
N GLY A 23 -13.89 -18.54 12.04
CA GLY A 23 -14.40 -19.92 12.09
C GLY A 23 -14.63 -20.57 10.73
N VAL A 24 -14.60 -19.80 9.64
CA VAL A 24 -14.83 -20.28 8.27
C VAL A 24 -13.50 -20.59 7.58
N GLN A 25 -13.38 -21.80 7.02
CA GLN A 25 -12.20 -22.24 6.26
C GLN A 25 -12.60 -22.77 4.89
N PRO A 26 -12.02 -22.30 3.77
CA PRO A 26 -11.10 -21.17 3.68
C PRO A 26 -11.75 -19.85 4.10
N PRO A 27 -10.98 -18.82 4.48
CA PRO A 27 -11.51 -17.53 4.88
C PRO A 27 -12.43 -16.94 3.80
N PRO A 28 -13.58 -16.33 4.19
CA PRO A 28 -14.52 -15.77 3.24
C PRO A 28 -13.88 -14.62 2.47
N ARG A 29 -14.14 -14.52 1.16
CA ARG A 29 -13.60 -13.44 0.33
C ARG A 29 -14.22 -12.08 0.60
N LYS A 30 -15.42 -12.07 1.14
CA LYS A 30 -16.11 -10.83 1.52
C LYS A 30 -16.10 -10.69 3.03
N PRO A 31 -15.73 -9.52 3.55
CA PRO A 31 -15.83 -9.28 4.97
C PRO A 31 -17.31 -9.26 5.42
N LEU A 32 -17.52 -9.61 6.67
CA LEU A 32 -18.82 -9.44 7.32
C LEU A 32 -19.19 -7.96 7.46
N TRP A 33 -18.19 -7.13 7.69
CA TRP A 33 -18.34 -5.70 7.80
C TRP A 33 -17.01 -5.01 7.49
N ASN A 34 -17.08 -3.88 6.81
CA ASN A 34 -15.89 -3.07 6.50
C ASN A 34 -16.24 -1.58 6.56
N GLY A 35 -15.20 -0.77 6.62
CA GLY A 35 -15.36 0.67 6.55
C GLY A 35 -14.03 1.35 6.23
N LYS A 36 -14.13 2.67 6.05
CA LYS A 36 -13.03 3.54 5.70
C LYS A 36 -13.22 4.92 6.31
N VAL A 37 -12.18 5.44 6.94
CA VAL A 37 -12.01 6.89 7.13
C VAL A 37 -11.15 7.39 5.98
N ASP A 38 -11.58 8.38 5.26
CA ASP A 38 -10.92 8.96 4.09
C ASP A 38 -10.68 10.45 4.25
N GLY A 39 -9.64 10.98 3.58
CA GLY A 39 -9.30 12.39 3.65
C GLY A 39 -8.83 12.85 5.04
N ILE A 40 -8.16 11.98 5.81
CA ILE A 40 -7.76 12.21 7.21
C ILE A 40 -6.98 13.51 7.38
N THR A 41 -6.07 13.82 6.44
CA THR A 41 -5.23 15.02 6.45
C THR A 41 -5.84 16.19 5.67
N GLY A 42 -7.00 15.99 5.07
CA GLY A 42 -7.71 16.97 4.28
C GLY A 42 -8.72 17.80 5.11
N PRO A 43 -9.34 18.81 4.49
CA PRO A 43 -10.26 19.70 5.19
C PRO A 43 -11.64 19.08 5.46
N ALA A 44 -11.99 17.98 4.80
CA ALA A 44 -13.31 17.35 4.88
C ALA A 44 -13.20 15.82 4.97
N PRO A 45 -12.72 15.26 6.09
CA PRO A 45 -12.65 13.82 6.27
C PRO A 45 -14.03 13.19 6.28
N THR A 46 -14.12 11.98 5.72
CA THR A 46 -15.38 11.22 5.65
C THR A 46 -15.22 9.82 6.24
N PHE A 47 -16.31 9.28 6.76
CA PHE A 47 -16.42 7.89 7.16
C PHE A 47 -17.50 7.19 6.34
N GLY A 48 -17.16 6.02 5.81
CA GLY A 48 -18.10 5.11 5.15
C GLY A 48 -17.97 3.70 5.71
N GLU A 49 -19.06 2.97 5.77
CA GLU A 49 -19.10 1.58 6.19
C GLU A 49 -20.09 0.76 5.34
N THR A 50 -20.02 -0.56 5.42
CA THR A 50 -20.89 -1.47 4.66
C THR A 50 -22.35 -1.08 4.78
N GLY A 51 -23.00 -0.81 3.65
CA GLY A 51 -24.43 -0.47 3.58
C GLY A 51 -24.78 0.97 3.93
N VAL A 52 -23.78 1.84 4.18
CA VAL A 52 -24.01 3.25 4.54
C VAL A 52 -23.23 4.15 3.57
N THR A 53 -23.91 5.16 3.05
CA THR A 53 -23.27 6.21 2.23
C THR A 53 -22.25 6.97 3.08
N PRO A 54 -21.02 7.18 2.58
CA PRO A 54 -20.01 7.96 3.29
C PRO A 54 -20.53 9.35 3.69
N GLY A 55 -20.28 9.73 4.94
CA GLY A 55 -20.65 11.03 5.50
C GLY A 55 -19.46 11.71 6.17
N PRO A 56 -19.57 13.02 6.50
CA PRO A 56 -18.50 13.76 7.16
C PRO A 56 -18.23 13.16 8.56
N VAL A 57 -16.97 13.16 8.97
CA VAL A 57 -16.52 12.78 10.30
C VAL A 57 -15.68 13.92 10.89
N ALA A 58 -15.94 14.28 12.14
CA ALA A 58 -15.11 15.24 12.85
C ALA A 58 -13.89 14.53 13.44
N LEU A 59 -12.69 14.94 13.03
CA LEU A 59 -11.42 14.47 13.58
C LEU A 59 -10.71 15.63 14.30
N ASP A 60 -9.93 15.30 15.34
CA ASP A 60 -9.03 16.26 15.95
C ASP A 60 -7.98 16.70 14.91
N THR A 61 -7.92 17.99 14.64
CA THR A 61 -7.01 18.57 13.64
C THR A 61 -5.55 18.59 14.08
N ALA A 62 -5.28 18.49 15.38
CA ALA A 62 -3.91 18.42 15.91
C ALA A 62 -3.30 17.02 15.70
N HIS A 63 -4.14 15.98 15.83
CA HIS A 63 -3.73 14.58 15.69
C HIS A 63 -4.75 13.78 14.86
N PRO A 64 -4.98 14.14 13.58
CA PRO A 64 -6.10 13.63 12.80
C PRO A 64 -6.02 12.12 12.56
N TYR A 65 -4.80 11.57 12.44
CA TYR A 65 -4.60 10.15 12.24
C TYR A 65 -4.97 9.32 13.48
N ASN A 66 -4.51 9.74 14.64
CA ASN A 66 -4.88 9.13 15.93
C ASN A 66 -6.40 9.22 16.17
N ALA A 67 -7.01 10.36 15.87
CA ALA A 67 -8.45 10.54 15.97
C ALA A 67 -9.21 9.57 15.06
N ALA A 68 -8.74 9.35 13.84
CA ALA A 68 -9.32 8.38 12.91
C ALA A 68 -9.20 6.93 13.43
N LEU A 69 -8.06 6.54 13.99
CA LEU A 69 -7.88 5.23 14.62
C LEU A 69 -8.82 5.04 15.81
N GLN A 70 -8.95 6.03 16.69
CA GLN A 70 -9.87 5.98 17.83
C GLN A 70 -11.33 5.93 17.38
N TYR A 71 -11.69 6.67 16.33
CA TYR A 71 -13.02 6.61 15.76
C TYR A 71 -13.35 5.20 15.25
N ILE A 72 -12.45 4.59 14.46
CA ILE A 72 -12.61 3.22 13.97
C ILE A 72 -12.71 2.23 15.14
N ARG A 73 -11.82 2.35 16.14
CA ARG A 73 -11.85 1.50 17.35
C ARG A 73 -13.20 1.55 18.03
N THR A 74 -13.76 2.74 18.26
CA THR A 74 -15.07 2.92 18.89
C THR A 74 -16.18 2.25 18.09
N ARG A 75 -16.18 2.40 16.76
CA ARG A 75 -17.16 1.76 15.86
C ARG A 75 -17.04 0.24 15.89
N VAL A 76 -15.82 -0.28 15.86
CA VAL A 76 -15.53 -1.72 15.92
C VAL A 76 -16.01 -2.31 17.24
N LEU A 77 -15.67 -1.70 18.38
CA LEU A 77 -16.08 -2.18 19.70
C LEU A 77 -17.60 -2.19 19.85
N ALA A 78 -18.29 -1.12 19.47
CA ALA A 78 -19.75 -1.06 19.50
C ALA A 78 -20.39 -2.16 18.64
N ARG A 79 -19.80 -2.46 17.48
CA ARG A 79 -20.26 -3.56 16.61
C ARG A 79 -20.05 -4.93 17.24
N MET A 80 -18.94 -5.13 17.96
CA MET A 80 -18.66 -6.38 18.69
C MET A 80 -19.69 -6.61 19.80
N GLU A 81 -19.94 -5.59 20.61
CA GLU A 81 -20.93 -5.67 21.69
C GLU A 81 -22.33 -5.99 21.17
N GLN A 82 -22.80 -5.30 20.13
CA GLN A 82 -24.11 -5.53 19.53
C GLN A 82 -24.28 -6.92 18.95
N GLY A 83 -23.23 -7.48 18.35
CA GLY A 83 -23.24 -8.78 17.68
C GLY A 83 -22.88 -9.96 18.59
N GLY A 84 -22.37 -9.72 19.79
CA GLY A 84 -21.82 -10.77 20.65
C GLY A 84 -20.59 -11.45 20.03
N HIS A 85 -19.77 -10.67 19.31
CA HIS A 85 -18.57 -11.15 18.61
C HIS A 85 -17.30 -10.84 19.39
N HIS A 86 -16.21 -11.60 19.12
CA HIS A 86 -14.89 -11.36 19.69
C HIS A 86 -13.85 -11.21 18.59
N ILE A 87 -12.95 -10.22 18.74
CA ILE A 87 -11.76 -10.12 17.88
C ILE A 87 -10.67 -11.00 18.49
N THR A 88 -10.24 -12.01 17.75
CA THR A 88 -9.24 -12.99 18.19
C THR A 88 -7.86 -12.71 17.63
N ALA A 89 -7.76 -11.90 16.57
CA ALA A 89 -6.51 -11.44 16.00
C ALA A 89 -6.70 -10.16 15.17
N VAL A 90 -5.60 -9.41 14.98
CA VAL A 90 -5.55 -8.27 14.06
C VAL A 90 -4.48 -8.51 13.01
N ALA A 91 -4.84 -8.38 11.73
CA ALA A 91 -3.90 -8.41 10.62
C ALA A 91 -3.66 -6.97 10.10
N HIS A 92 -2.39 -6.59 9.98
CA HIS A 92 -1.98 -5.29 9.49
C HIS A 92 -1.32 -5.41 8.12
N ARG A 93 -1.75 -4.59 7.18
CA ARG A 93 -0.94 -4.34 6.00
C ARG A 93 0.21 -3.43 6.39
N VAL A 94 1.44 -3.91 6.20
CA VAL A 94 2.68 -3.16 6.38
C VAL A 94 3.37 -3.06 5.03
N VAL A 95 3.80 -1.87 4.63
CA VAL A 95 4.30 -1.68 3.27
C VAL A 95 5.63 -2.41 3.05
N HIS A 96 6.52 -2.41 4.05
CA HIS A 96 7.89 -2.91 3.87
C HIS A 96 8.32 -3.90 4.95
N GLY A 97 8.69 -5.12 4.53
CA GLY A 97 9.27 -6.15 5.40
C GLY A 97 10.80 -6.18 5.43
N GLY A 98 11.47 -5.25 4.72
CA GLY A 98 12.92 -5.29 4.54
C GLY A 98 13.36 -6.54 3.77
N ALA A 99 14.61 -6.92 3.96
CA ALA A 99 15.14 -8.20 3.46
C ALA A 99 14.85 -9.38 4.40
N LYS A 100 14.30 -9.10 5.59
CA LYS A 100 14.13 -10.08 6.68
C LYS A 100 12.77 -10.76 6.66
N TYR A 101 11.69 -10.02 6.34
CA TYR A 101 10.33 -10.53 6.46
C TYR A 101 9.72 -10.77 5.08
N SER A 102 9.72 -12.03 4.66
CA SER A 102 9.11 -12.53 3.42
C SER A 102 7.76 -13.23 3.65
N ASP A 103 7.37 -13.44 4.89
CA ASP A 103 6.13 -14.10 5.30
C ASP A 103 5.39 -13.25 6.35
N PRO A 104 4.09 -13.47 6.55
CA PRO A 104 3.37 -12.85 7.66
C PRO A 104 4.03 -13.18 9.00
N VAL A 105 4.20 -12.18 9.86
CA VAL A 105 4.86 -12.34 11.16
C VAL A 105 3.97 -11.89 12.30
N ARG A 106 3.94 -12.66 13.38
CA ARG A 106 3.33 -12.21 14.65
C ARG A 106 4.17 -11.08 15.23
N VAL A 107 3.52 -9.97 15.53
CA VAL A 107 4.19 -8.77 16.01
C VAL A 107 4.31 -8.80 17.51
N ASP A 108 5.53 -8.62 17.98
CA ASP A 108 5.90 -8.30 19.37
C ASP A 108 6.74 -7.01 19.40
N ALA A 109 7.26 -6.65 20.55
CA ALA A 109 8.08 -5.46 20.71
C ALA A 109 9.38 -5.49 19.87
N ALA A 110 9.97 -6.69 19.71
CA ALA A 110 11.20 -6.86 18.92
C ALA A 110 10.92 -6.72 17.43
N VAL A 111 9.88 -7.37 16.92
CA VAL A 111 9.42 -7.22 15.53
C VAL A 111 9.04 -5.76 15.23
N LEU A 112 8.32 -5.08 16.15
CA LEU A 112 7.98 -3.67 15.97
C LEU A 112 9.23 -2.78 15.89
N ALA A 113 10.25 -3.04 16.70
CA ALA A 113 11.52 -2.32 16.65
C ALA A 113 12.25 -2.52 15.31
N ASP A 114 12.29 -3.76 14.81
CA ASP A 114 12.83 -4.07 13.48
C ASP A 114 12.08 -3.31 12.39
N LEU A 115 10.74 -3.37 12.38
CA LEU A 115 9.91 -2.70 11.38
C LEU A 115 10.09 -1.19 11.40
N ARG A 116 10.34 -0.59 12.57
CA ARG A 116 10.68 0.84 12.70
C ARG A 116 12.00 1.18 12.02
N SER A 117 12.98 0.27 12.03
CA SER A 117 14.26 0.47 11.32
C SER A 117 14.09 0.55 9.79
N TYR A 118 12.97 0.03 9.25
CA TYR A 118 12.65 0.10 7.82
C TYR A 118 11.87 1.36 7.42
N ILE A 119 11.55 2.28 8.35
CA ILE A 119 10.90 3.56 8.01
C ILE A 119 11.63 4.31 6.88
N PRO A 120 12.99 4.38 6.84
CA PRO A 120 13.69 5.04 5.74
C PRO A 120 13.46 4.43 4.36
N LEU A 121 13.02 3.16 4.26
CA LEU A 121 12.72 2.48 3.01
C LEU A 121 11.34 2.86 2.45
N ALA A 122 10.40 3.29 3.32
CA ALA A 122 9.05 3.69 2.92
C ALA A 122 8.51 4.80 3.86
N PRO A 123 9.15 5.99 3.93
CA PRO A 123 8.86 7.01 4.95
C PRO A 123 7.44 7.57 4.86
N LEU A 124 6.83 7.57 3.67
CA LEU A 124 5.48 8.08 3.45
C LEU A 124 4.37 7.06 3.75
N HIS A 125 4.72 5.81 4.10
CA HIS A 125 3.75 4.72 4.27
C HIS A 125 3.94 3.93 5.56
N GLN A 126 5.19 3.56 5.87
CA GLN A 126 5.54 2.68 6.99
C GLN A 126 5.09 3.21 8.36
N PRO A 127 5.27 4.50 8.71
CA PRO A 127 4.95 5.01 10.03
C PRO A 127 3.50 4.77 10.45
N PHE A 128 2.55 4.95 9.54
CA PHE A 128 1.11 4.87 9.83
C PHE A 128 0.66 3.47 10.29
N ALA A 129 1.16 2.43 9.63
CA ALA A 129 0.88 1.06 10.05
C ALA A 129 1.52 0.73 11.40
N LEU A 130 2.76 1.19 11.63
CA LEU A 130 3.50 0.94 12.87
C LEU A 130 2.92 1.68 14.07
N GLU A 131 2.32 2.85 13.86
CA GLU A 131 1.61 3.60 14.89
C GLU A 131 0.35 2.84 15.35
N ALA A 132 -0.44 2.31 14.41
CA ALA A 132 -1.59 1.49 14.73
C ALA A 132 -1.22 0.20 15.48
N ILE A 133 -0.15 -0.47 15.06
CA ILE A 133 0.39 -1.67 15.73
C ILE A 133 0.83 -1.33 17.14
N ALA A 134 1.62 -0.24 17.32
CA ALA A 134 2.11 0.16 18.64
C ALA A 134 0.98 0.49 19.62
N ALA A 135 -0.02 1.25 19.17
CA ALA A 135 -1.19 1.59 19.98
C ALA A 135 -1.99 0.35 20.43
N LEU A 136 -2.08 -0.66 19.57
CA LEU A 136 -2.74 -1.91 19.91
C LEU A 136 -1.90 -2.81 20.85
N LEU A 137 -0.58 -2.86 20.68
CA LEU A 137 0.32 -3.58 21.59
C LEU A 137 0.26 -3.00 23.00
N GLU A 138 0.15 -1.67 23.11
CA GLU A 138 0.04 -0.99 24.40
C GLU A 138 -1.34 -1.22 25.07
N SER A 139 -2.42 -1.07 24.29
CA SER A 139 -3.78 -1.13 24.85
C SER A 139 -4.34 -2.54 25.01
N ASN A 140 -3.87 -3.51 24.24
CA ASN A 140 -4.34 -4.90 24.23
C ASN A 140 -3.15 -5.87 23.98
N PRO A 141 -2.23 -6.03 24.95
CA PRO A 141 -0.99 -6.78 24.75
C PRO A 141 -1.22 -8.28 24.46
N ASP A 142 -2.32 -8.84 24.93
CA ASP A 142 -2.68 -10.25 24.72
C ASP A 142 -3.34 -10.51 23.36
N LEU A 143 -3.78 -9.47 22.63
CA LEU A 143 -4.42 -9.64 21.33
C LEU A 143 -3.35 -9.90 20.25
N PRO A 144 -3.36 -11.09 19.61
CA PRO A 144 -2.41 -11.40 18.57
C PRO A 144 -2.49 -10.41 17.40
N GLN A 145 -1.36 -9.86 17.00
CA GLN A 145 -1.24 -9.00 15.84
C GLN A 145 -0.31 -9.66 14.81
N VAL A 146 -0.65 -9.58 13.53
CA VAL A 146 0.13 -10.14 12.43
C VAL A 146 0.40 -9.03 11.41
N ALA A 147 1.65 -8.84 11.05
CA ALA A 147 2.06 -7.96 9.95
C ALA A 147 2.17 -8.76 8.66
N CYS A 148 1.52 -8.26 7.59
CA CYS A 148 1.57 -8.79 6.23
C CYS A 148 2.17 -7.73 5.32
N PHE A 149 3.14 -8.08 4.47
CA PHE A 149 3.99 -7.12 3.78
C PHE A 149 3.70 -7.03 2.29
N ASP A 150 3.64 -5.79 1.76
CA ASP A 150 3.52 -5.58 0.31
C ASP A 150 4.75 -6.07 -0.46
N THR A 151 5.91 -6.16 0.19
CA THR A 151 7.14 -6.66 -0.42
C THR A 151 7.26 -8.18 -0.40
N ALA A 152 6.48 -8.88 0.44
CA ALA A 152 6.68 -10.30 0.71
C ALA A 152 6.50 -11.20 -0.53
N PHE A 153 5.46 -10.96 -1.33
CA PHE A 153 5.17 -11.76 -2.52
C PHE A 153 6.33 -11.80 -3.53
N HIS A 154 7.17 -10.77 -3.52
CA HIS A 154 8.30 -10.65 -4.43
C HIS A 154 9.59 -11.32 -3.91
N HIS A 155 9.53 -12.06 -2.81
CA HIS A 155 10.69 -12.79 -2.30
C HIS A 155 11.19 -13.87 -3.28
N THR A 156 10.31 -14.39 -4.14
CA THR A 156 10.61 -15.39 -5.19
C THR A 156 11.33 -14.82 -6.40
N LEU A 157 11.47 -13.50 -6.52
CA LEU A 157 12.25 -12.91 -7.62
C LEU A 157 13.66 -13.50 -7.67
N PRO A 158 14.19 -13.85 -8.87
CA PRO A 158 15.59 -14.20 -9.03
C PRO A 158 16.51 -13.08 -8.52
N ASP A 159 17.68 -13.41 -7.98
CA ASP A 159 18.58 -12.40 -7.44
C ASP A 159 18.99 -11.35 -8.48
N VAL A 160 19.16 -11.77 -9.74
CA VAL A 160 19.47 -10.85 -10.84
C VAL A 160 18.37 -9.79 -11.04
N GLU A 161 17.11 -10.12 -10.79
CA GLU A 161 15.98 -9.18 -10.86
C GLU A 161 15.91 -8.26 -9.63
N LYS A 162 16.46 -8.70 -8.51
CA LYS A 162 16.55 -7.89 -7.30
C LYS A 162 17.72 -6.91 -7.31
N MET A 163 18.77 -7.21 -8.08
CA MET A 163 20.00 -6.39 -8.11
C MET A 163 19.74 -5.04 -8.76
N LEU A 164 20.28 -4.00 -8.14
CA LEU A 164 20.49 -2.70 -8.77
C LEU A 164 21.92 -2.65 -9.30
N PRO A 165 22.21 -1.99 -10.43
CA PRO A 165 23.55 -1.92 -11.00
C PRO A 165 24.44 -0.96 -10.20
N LEU A 166 24.62 -1.25 -8.92
CA LEU A 166 25.46 -0.53 -7.96
C LEU A 166 26.58 -1.44 -7.46
N SER A 167 27.41 -0.94 -6.53
CA SER A 167 28.47 -1.74 -5.91
C SER A 167 27.90 -2.94 -5.15
N TRP A 168 28.69 -4.01 -5.01
CA TRP A 168 28.29 -5.19 -4.21
C TRP A 168 27.96 -4.82 -2.75
N ASP A 169 28.71 -3.89 -2.19
CA ASP A 169 28.46 -3.34 -0.86
C ASP A 169 27.05 -2.69 -0.75
N ALA A 170 26.55 -2.04 -1.81
CA ALA A 170 25.19 -1.53 -1.82
C ALA A 170 24.15 -2.68 -1.72
N TRP A 171 24.38 -3.79 -2.41
CA TRP A 171 23.55 -4.99 -2.30
C TRP A 171 23.56 -5.56 -0.87
N GLU A 172 24.73 -5.65 -0.24
CA GLU A 172 24.86 -6.14 1.15
C GLU A 172 24.15 -5.25 2.15
N ARG A 173 24.13 -3.94 1.94
CA ARG A 173 23.34 -2.97 2.73
C ARG A 173 21.84 -3.00 2.44
N GLY A 174 21.37 -3.83 1.51
CA GLY A 174 19.96 -3.98 1.20
C GLY A 174 19.43 -3.00 0.14
N LEU A 175 20.29 -2.33 -0.64
CA LEU A 175 19.87 -1.53 -1.81
C LEU A 175 19.57 -2.48 -2.96
N ARG A 176 18.33 -2.91 -3.05
CA ARG A 176 17.83 -3.89 -4.02
C ARG A 176 16.40 -3.58 -4.42
N ARG A 177 15.94 -4.16 -5.51
CA ARG A 177 14.52 -4.17 -5.84
C ARG A 177 13.77 -5.01 -4.80
N TYR A 178 12.75 -4.43 -4.20
CA TYR A 178 11.82 -5.13 -3.30
C TYR A 178 10.51 -5.47 -4.00
N GLY A 179 10.02 -4.58 -4.84
CA GLY A 179 8.66 -4.66 -5.37
C GLY A 179 7.61 -4.35 -4.31
N PHE A 180 6.41 -3.99 -4.75
CA PHE A 180 5.31 -3.60 -3.86
C PHE A 180 3.99 -4.12 -4.41
N HIS A 181 2.88 -3.83 -3.72
CA HIS A 181 1.55 -4.36 -4.00
C HIS A 181 1.47 -5.90 -3.90
N GLY A 182 2.43 -6.53 -3.22
CA GLY A 182 2.54 -7.98 -3.10
C GLY A 182 1.28 -8.64 -2.56
N LEU A 183 0.61 -8.05 -1.56
CA LEU A 183 -0.67 -8.58 -1.05
C LEU A 183 -1.77 -8.63 -2.12
N SER A 184 -1.75 -7.69 -3.08
CA SER A 184 -2.66 -7.73 -4.21
C SER A 184 -2.32 -8.86 -5.18
N TYR A 185 -1.04 -9.09 -5.44
CA TYR A 185 -0.58 -10.17 -6.30
C TYR A 185 -0.76 -11.54 -5.65
N GLU A 186 -0.51 -11.65 -4.37
CA GLU A 186 -0.78 -12.85 -3.57
C GLU A 186 -2.28 -13.22 -3.63
N PHE A 187 -3.17 -12.24 -3.49
CA PHE A 187 -4.59 -12.47 -3.70
C PHE A 187 -4.88 -13.03 -5.11
N MET A 188 -4.23 -12.50 -6.14
CA MET A 188 -4.40 -12.99 -7.51
C MET A 188 -3.84 -14.40 -7.70
N SER A 189 -2.75 -14.77 -7.00
CA SER A 189 -2.22 -16.14 -7.05
C SER A 189 -3.21 -17.18 -6.51
N VAL A 190 -4.10 -16.78 -5.60
CA VAL A 190 -5.19 -17.62 -5.07
C VAL A 190 -6.43 -17.55 -5.96
N ALA A 191 -6.79 -16.36 -6.47
CA ALA A 191 -8.02 -16.15 -7.23
C ALA A 191 -7.98 -16.67 -8.68
N LEU A 192 -6.82 -16.61 -9.33
CA LEU A 192 -6.68 -17.05 -10.72
C LEU A 192 -6.92 -18.54 -10.91
N PRO A 193 -6.37 -19.46 -10.09
CA PRO A 193 -6.65 -20.88 -10.20
C PRO A 193 -8.14 -21.25 -10.05
N GLU A 194 -8.85 -20.54 -9.19
CA GLU A 194 -10.30 -20.78 -9.01
C GLU A 194 -11.10 -20.48 -10.27
N ARG A 195 -10.64 -19.54 -11.09
CA ARG A 195 -11.32 -19.13 -12.32
C ARG A 195 -10.82 -19.84 -13.57
N TYR A 196 -9.52 -20.10 -13.64
CA TYR A 196 -8.82 -20.58 -14.83
C TYR A 196 -8.17 -21.97 -14.65
N GLY A 197 -8.30 -22.57 -13.47
CA GLY A 197 -7.69 -23.89 -13.18
C GLY A 197 -6.17 -23.87 -13.38
N ASP A 198 -5.65 -24.96 -13.96
CA ASP A 198 -4.21 -25.13 -14.19
C ASP A 198 -3.61 -24.13 -15.20
N ALA A 199 -4.41 -23.56 -16.09
CA ALA A 199 -3.94 -22.51 -17.00
C ALA A 199 -3.37 -21.29 -16.27
N ALA A 200 -3.86 -21.01 -15.06
CA ALA A 200 -3.35 -19.93 -14.23
C ALA A 200 -1.89 -20.13 -13.76
N ARG A 201 -1.40 -21.40 -13.79
CA ARG A 201 -0.02 -21.73 -13.40
C ARG A 201 1.01 -21.48 -14.51
N GLY A 202 0.55 -21.06 -15.68
CA GLY A 202 1.42 -20.62 -16.76
C GLY A 202 2.07 -19.29 -16.50
N ARG A 203 2.47 -18.60 -17.58
CA ARG A 203 2.98 -17.22 -17.52
C ARG A 203 1.81 -16.24 -17.51
N THR A 204 1.75 -15.39 -16.48
CA THR A 204 0.67 -14.43 -16.27
C THR A 204 1.26 -13.06 -15.95
N ILE A 205 0.69 -12.01 -16.50
CA ILE A 205 0.98 -10.63 -16.08
C ILE A 205 -0.24 -10.12 -15.32
N VAL A 206 -0.01 -9.63 -14.12
CA VAL A 206 -1.05 -9.00 -13.29
C VAL A 206 -0.75 -7.52 -13.18
N ALA A 207 -1.75 -6.69 -13.47
CA ALA A 207 -1.68 -5.24 -13.33
C ALA A 207 -2.46 -4.80 -12.08
N HIS A 208 -1.77 -4.13 -11.16
CA HIS A 208 -2.38 -3.38 -10.06
C HIS A 208 -2.45 -1.92 -10.48
N LEU A 209 -3.64 -1.44 -10.84
CA LEU A 209 -3.86 -0.11 -11.38
C LEU A 209 -4.74 0.70 -10.43
N GLY A 210 -4.11 1.41 -9.49
CA GLY A 210 -4.72 2.33 -8.55
C GLY A 210 -4.06 3.71 -8.63
N SER A 211 -4.12 4.50 -7.54
CA SER A 211 -3.32 5.73 -7.42
C SER A 211 -1.81 5.44 -7.44
N GLY A 212 -1.39 4.29 -6.87
CA GLY A 212 -0.14 3.63 -7.18
C GLY A 212 -0.39 2.54 -8.21
N ALA A 213 0.54 2.32 -9.14
CA ALA A 213 0.40 1.33 -10.19
C ALA A 213 1.68 0.50 -10.34
N SER A 214 1.53 -0.79 -10.58
CA SER A 214 2.63 -1.69 -10.93
C SER A 214 2.14 -2.89 -11.73
N LEU A 215 3.07 -3.54 -12.42
CA LEU A 215 2.87 -4.85 -13.04
C LEU A 215 3.71 -5.89 -12.31
N CYS A 216 3.21 -7.10 -12.26
CA CYS A 216 3.95 -8.27 -11.80
C CYS A 216 3.83 -9.37 -12.86
N ALA A 217 4.96 -9.86 -13.36
CA ALA A 217 5.02 -11.09 -14.13
C ALA A 217 5.13 -12.27 -13.16
N MET A 218 4.25 -13.24 -13.36
CA MET A 218 4.16 -14.46 -12.55
C MET A 218 4.40 -15.68 -13.45
N GLN A 219 5.07 -16.67 -12.90
CA GLN A 219 5.18 -18.02 -13.47
C GLN A 219 4.94 -19.04 -12.38
N GLY A 220 4.04 -19.97 -12.60
CA GLY A 220 3.63 -20.90 -11.56
C GLY A 220 2.93 -20.24 -10.37
N LEU A 221 2.37 -19.04 -10.56
CA LEU A 221 1.77 -18.19 -9.53
C LEU A 221 2.77 -17.52 -8.57
N GLU A 222 4.06 -17.56 -8.89
CA GLU A 222 5.14 -16.90 -8.16
C GLU A 222 5.64 -15.66 -8.93
N SER A 223 6.08 -14.62 -8.22
CA SER A 223 6.64 -13.41 -8.84
C SER A 223 8.00 -13.71 -9.47
N VAL A 224 8.14 -13.40 -10.77
CA VAL A 224 9.40 -13.53 -11.51
C VAL A 224 9.95 -12.20 -12.00
N ALA A 225 9.12 -11.16 -12.10
CA ALA A 225 9.53 -9.77 -12.35
C ALA A 225 8.44 -8.82 -11.87
N THR A 226 8.82 -7.59 -11.50
CA THR A 226 7.88 -6.53 -11.13
C THR A 226 8.43 -5.17 -11.53
N THR A 227 7.53 -4.23 -11.80
CA THR A 227 7.92 -2.89 -12.27
C THR A 227 8.39 -1.96 -11.16
N MET A 228 7.87 -2.06 -9.94
CA MET A 228 8.37 -1.26 -8.81
C MET A 228 9.73 -1.76 -8.35
N GLY A 229 10.60 -0.83 -7.95
CA GLY A 229 12.00 -1.08 -7.65
C GLY A 229 12.33 -1.14 -6.16
N PHE A 230 13.38 -0.39 -5.78
CA PHE A 230 13.80 -0.19 -4.40
C PHE A 230 12.72 0.54 -3.59
N SER A 231 12.07 1.52 -4.19
CA SER A 231 10.97 2.28 -3.60
C SER A 231 9.70 2.12 -4.42
N ALA A 232 8.57 2.56 -3.87
CA ALA A 232 7.29 2.61 -4.58
C ALA A 232 7.19 3.79 -5.57
N LEU A 233 8.30 4.47 -5.87
CA LEU A 233 8.38 5.57 -6.84
C LEU A 233 8.70 5.06 -8.25
N ASP A 234 9.52 3.99 -8.36
CA ASP A 234 9.97 3.44 -9.63
C ASP A 234 8.88 2.66 -10.39
N GLY A 235 9.11 2.42 -11.66
CA GLY A 235 8.27 1.61 -12.54
C GLY A 235 7.31 2.41 -13.38
N LEU A 236 6.04 2.07 -13.38
CA LEU A 236 5.04 2.77 -14.20
C LEU A 236 4.86 4.22 -13.74
N MET A 237 4.61 5.12 -14.69
CA MET A 237 4.07 6.42 -14.37
C MET A 237 2.74 6.25 -13.64
N MET A 238 2.50 7.05 -12.60
CA MET A 238 1.32 6.93 -11.74
C MET A 238 0.51 8.23 -11.70
N GLY A 239 -0.47 8.32 -10.86
CA GLY A 239 -1.29 9.52 -10.76
C GLY A 239 -0.48 10.79 -10.42
N THR A 240 0.41 10.70 -9.43
CA THR A 240 1.25 11.82 -8.97
C THR A 240 2.74 11.50 -8.93
N ARG A 241 3.12 10.22 -9.09
CA ARG A 241 4.52 9.76 -9.04
C ARG A 241 5.08 9.65 -10.44
N CYS A 242 6.36 9.98 -10.59
CA CYS A 242 7.02 10.00 -11.91
C CYS A 242 7.13 8.61 -12.56
N GLY A 243 7.26 7.53 -11.78
CA GLY A 243 7.70 6.23 -12.30
C GLY A 243 9.19 6.22 -12.61
N SER A 244 9.60 5.37 -13.55
CA SER A 244 11.01 5.28 -13.98
C SER A 244 11.49 6.61 -14.56
N LEU A 245 12.60 7.10 -14.03
CA LEU A 245 13.22 8.36 -14.40
C LEU A 245 14.73 8.17 -14.52
N ASP A 246 15.37 8.85 -15.43
CA ASP A 246 16.83 8.91 -15.52
C ASP A 246 17.42 9.50 -14.24
N PRO A 247 18.31 8.80 -13.51
CA PRO A 247 18.99 9.34 -12.33
C PRO A 247 19.72 10.66 -12.61
N GLY A 248 20.22 10.87 -13.82
CA GLY A 248 20.84 12.12 -14.25
C GLY A 248 19.89 13.31 -14.22
N ALA A 249 18.59 13.08 -14.49
CA ALA A 249 17.59 14.14 -14.35
C ALA A 249 17.41 14.57 -12.89
N VAL A 250 17.47 13.62 -11.94
CA VAL A 250 17.42 13.93 -10.51
C VAL A 250 18.62 14.77 -10.08
N LEU A 251 19.82 14.39 -10.53
CA LEU A 251 21.04 15.16 -10.26
C LEU A 251 20.96 16.56 -10.86
N TYR A 252 20.43 16.71 -12.09
CA TYR A 252 20.23 18.01 -12.73
C TYR A 252 19.30 18.93 -11.91
N LEU A 253 18.18 18.41 -11.44
CA LEU A 253 17.24 19.15 -10.59
C LEU A 253 17.93 19.68 -9.32
N MET A 254 18.78 18.87 -8.70
CA MET A 254 19.48 19.25 -7.47
C MET A 254 20.65 20.21 -7.73
N GLU A 255 21.47 19.93 -8.76
CA GLU A 255 22.71 20.65 -8.99
C GLU A 255 22.51 21.94 -9.78
N ILE A 256 21.64 21.92 -10.79
CA ILE A 256 21.45 23.05 -11.70
C ILE A 256 20.25 23.90 -11.28
N GLU A 257 19.09 23.25 -11.03
CA GLU A 257 17.89 23.97 -10.61
C GLU A 257 17.89 24.28 -9.10
N LYS A 258 18.89 23.74 -8.36
CA LYS A 258 19.11 23.99 -6.92
C LYS A 258 17.98 23.55 -6.01
N LEU A 259 17.19 22.57 -6.46
CA LEU A 259 16.14 21.98 -5.60
C LEU A 259 16.77 21.20 -4.45
N SER A 260 16.28 21.40 -3.25
CA SER A 260 16.62 20.61 -2.09
C SER A 260 16.12 19.16 -2.22
N LEU A 261 16.66 18.26 -1.41
CA LEU A 261 16.19 16.88 -1.35
C LEU A 261 14.66 16.77 -1.07
N GLU A 262 14.15 17.66 -0.20
CA GLU A 262 12.73 17.72 0.13
C GLU A 262 11.89 18.14 -1.08
N GLU A 263 12.31 19.21 -1.79
CA GLU A 263 11.62 19.69 -2.99
C GLU A 263 11.63 18.67 -4.11
N VAL A 264 12.77 17.98 -4.33
CA VAL A 264 12.82 16.86 -5.29
C VAL A 264 11.90 15.72 -4.85
N GLY A 265 11.87 15.39 -3.57
CA GLY A 265 10.95 14.40 -3.04
C GLY A 265 9.48 14.79 -3.29
N GLN A 266 9.09 16.02 -3.01
CA GLN A 266 7.76 16.56 -3.30
C GLN A 266 7.42 16.49 -4.79
N LEU A 267 8.34 16.92 -5.65
CA LEU A 267 8.17 16.88 -7.10
C LEU A 267 7.89 15.45 -7.59
N LEU A 268 8.75 14.49 -7.23
CA LEU A 268 8.69 13.13 -7.78
C LEU A 268 7.52 12.31 -7.24
N TYR A 269 7.11 12.50 -5.96
CA TYR A 269 6.02 11.75 -5.34
C TYR A 269 4.64 12.37 -5.52
N HIS A 270 4.54 13.71 -5.60
CA HIS A 270 3.25 14.39 -5.47
C HIS A 270 2.91 15.33 -6.61
N GLN A 271 3.89 15.75 -7.42
CA GLN A 271 3.71 16.77 -8.47
C GLN A 271 4.11 16.26 -9.86
N SER A 272 4.35 14.96 -10.02
CA SER A 272 4.71 14.30 -11.27
C SER A 272 3.55 13.44 -11.80
N GLY A 273 3.85 12.51 -12.67
CA GLY A 273 2.89 11.57 -13.23
C GLY A 273 1.79 12.24 -14.05
N LEU A 274 0.59 11.66 -14.04
CA LEU A 274 -0.55 12.22 -14.77
C LEU A 274 -0.86 13.67 -14.35
N LEU A 275 -0.82 13.95 -13.04
CA LEU A 275 -1.05 15.30 -12.53
C LEU A 275 -0.01 16.30 -13.04
N GLY A 276 1.27 15.95 -12.92
CA GLY A 276 2.37 16.84 -13.32
C GLY A 276 2.39 17.14 -14.82
N LEU A 277 2.14 16.13 -15.65
CA LEU A 277 2.15 16.28 -17.11
C LEU A 277 0.88 16.97 -17.63
N SER A 278 -0.30 16.59 -17.13
CA SER A 278 -1.55 17.16 -17.59
C SER A 278 -1.83 18.55 -17.03
N GLY A 279 -1.30 18.85 -15.84
CA GLY A 279 -1.65 20.05 -15.07
C GLY A 279 -3.10 20.08 -14.57
N VAL A 280 -3.86 18.98 -14.74
CA VAL A 280 -5.31 18.93 -14.51
C VAL A 280 -5.70 17.93 -13.42
N SER A 281 -5.30 16.66 -13.55
CA SER A 281 -5.75 15.62 -12.63
C SER A 281 -4.78 14.45 -12.56
N SER A 282 -4.76 13.76 -11.43
CA SER A 282 -4.10 12.47 -11.25
C SER A 282 -4.98 11.26 -11.61
N ASP A 283 -6.24 11.49 -11.95
CA ASP A 283 -7.23 10.44 -12.26
C ASP A 283 -7.48 10.37 -13.77
N PRO A 284 -7.18 9.22 -14.43
CA PRO A 284 -7.44 9.04 -15.86
C PRO A 284 -8.89 9.30 -16.25
N ARG A 285 -9.85 8.99 -15.36
CA ARG A 285 -11.28 9.21 -15.62
C ARG A 285 -11.64 10.68 -15.81
N ALA A 286 -10.91 11.58 -15.14
CA ALA A 286 -11.08 13.01 -15.30
C ALA A 286 -10.34 13.55 -16.53
N LEU A 287 -9.30 12.85 -16.99
CA LEU A 287 -8.48 13.26 -18.13
C LEU A 287 -9.05 12.80 -19.48
N LEU A 288 -9.55 11.56 -19.56
CA LEU A 288 -10.07 10.98 -20.81
C LEU A 288 -11.09 11.89 -21.55
N PRO A 289 -12.05 12.55 -20.88
CA PRO A 289 -12.97 13.45 -21.58
C PRO A 289 -12.31 14.70 -22.20
N LEU A 290 -11.11 15.06 -21.73
CA LEU A 290 -10.38 16.26 -22.15
C LEU A 290 -9.28 15.97 -23.18
N GLU A 291 -9.04 14.70 -23.51
CA GLU A 291 -7.92 14.24 -24.35
C GLU A 291 -7.91 14.95 -25.73
N ALA A 292 -9.05 15.06 -26.39
CA ALA A 292 -9.15 15.68 -27.72
C ALA A 292 -9.01 17.21 -27.72
N GLU A 293 -9.16 17.86 -26.57
CA GLU A 293 -9.23 19.32 -26.45
C GLU A 293 -8.00 19.94 -25.77
N ASN A 294 -7.13 19.09 -25.14
CA ASN A 294 -5.99 19.54 -24.36
C ASN A 294 -4.74 18.72 -24.68
N ALA A 295 -3.78 19.33 -25.38
CA ALA A 295 -2.54 18.68 -25.81
C ALA A 295 -1.68 18.14 -24.64
N GLN A 296 -1.71 18.79 -23.46
CA GLN A 296 -0.97 18.28 -22.29
C GLN A 296 -1.65 17.02 -21.72
N VAL A 297 -2.97 16.97 -21.74
CA VAL A 297 -3.75 15.79 -21.33
C VAL A 297 -3.52 14.64 -22.31
N GLU A 298 -3.56 14.91 -23.63
CA GLU A 298 -3.25 13.92 -24.67
C GLU A 298 -1.85 13.33 -24.45
N ALA A 299 -0.83 14.18 -24.29
CA ALA A 299 0.54 13.74 -24.06
C ALA A 299 0.69 12.93 -22.74
N ALA A 300 0.01 13.35 -21.67
CA ALA A 300 0.03 12.65 -20.39
C ALA A 300 -0.59 11.25 -20.48
N LEU A 301 -1.73 11.13 -21.18
CA LEU A 301 -2.40 9.84 -21.39
C LEU A 301 -1.59 8.95 -22.34
N ALA A 302 -1.00 9.49 -23.40
CA ALA A 302 -0.16 8.74 -24.32
C ALA A 302 1.11 8.17 -23.65
N LEU A 303 1.69 8.90 -22.68
CA LEU A 303 2.83 8.38 -21.91
C LEU A 303 2.41 7.36 -20.84
N TYR A 304 1.17 7.47 -20.34
CA TYR A 304 0.65 6.57 -19.30
C TYR A 304 0.30 5.18 -19.84
N VAL A 305 -0.10 5.04 -21.12
CA VAL A 305 -0.49 3.79 -21.78
C VAL A 305 0.72 3.13 -22.44
#